data_08158d7352d9e9cb6eecfd8eebbf590f
#
_entry.id   08158d7352d9e9cb6eecfd8eebbf590f
#
_cell.length_a   1.000
_cell.length_b   1.000
_cell.length_c   1.000
_cell.angle_alpha   90.00
_cell.angle_beta   90.00
_cell.angle_gamma   90.00
#
_symmetry.space_group_name_H-M   'P 1'
#
loop_
_entity.id
_entity.type
_entity.pdbx_description
1 polymer ?
#
loop_
_entity_poly.entity_id
_entity_poly.type
_entity_poly.pdbx_seq_one_letter_code
_entity_poly.pdbx_strand_id
1 'polypeptide(L)'
;MNNARFLLDILLAASALTAPFFSSSSPATKSPGLVKFNSPLEVARRPVTKRTATTKPKTHVAQSLTYRVTATIYEAVPGQTDSEPFVTADNSRIKPHYGTKKRWMALSRDLLKPWGGNFKFGDTVRVSGISAKLDGVYTVHDTMNKRHRHCMDILAHTSENLDIFTKGVKIQKVAIE
;
A
#
# COMPACT_ATOMS: atom_id res chain seq x y z
N MET A 1 16.29 24.99 -24.84
CA MET A 1 16.72 23.59 -24.74
C MET A 1 17.60 23.45 -23.50
N ASN A 2 17.02 23.48 -22.32
CA ASN A 2 17.79 23.43 -21.06
C ASN A 2 17.31 22.22 -20.25
N ASN A 3 18.14 21.17 -20.29
CA ASN A 3 17.99 20.01 -19.42
C ASN A 3 18.49 20.38 -18.03
N ALA A 4 17.61 20.73 -17.13
CA ALA A 4 17.93 20.85 -15.71
C ALA A 4 18.04 19.46 -15.11
N ARG A 5 19.25 18.91 -15.12
CA ARG A 5 19.63 17.73 -14.36
C ARG A 5 19.75 18.14 -12.91
N PHE A 6 18.83 17.68 -12.06
CA PHE A 6 19.03 17.76 -10.61
C PHE A 6 20.10 16.77 -10.20
N LEU A 7 21.32 17.28 -10.07
CA LEU A 7 22.43 16.60 -9.42
C LEU A 7 22.09 16.49 -7.92
N LEU A 8 22.03 15.28 -7.43
CA LEU A 8 21.80 14.96 -6.04
C LEU A 8 23.13 15.06 -5.29
N ASP A 9 23.31 16.12 -4.52
CA ASP A 9 24.42 16.27 -3.58
C ASP A 9 24.33 15.20 -2.48
N ILE A 10 25.32 14.31 -2.47
CA ILE A 10 25.57 13.38 -1.38
C ILE A 10 26.39 14.14 -0.33
N LEU A 11 25.74 14.63 0.72
CA LEU A 11 26.44 15.10 1.91
C LEU A 11 26.45 13.99 2.96
N LEU A 12 27.62 13.40 3.13
CA LEU A 12 27.94 12.43 4.17
C LEU A 12 28.14 13.20 5.48
N ALA A 13 27.27 13.07 6.44
CA ALA A 13 27.50 13.50 7.81
C ALA A 13 27.36 12.31 8.75
N ALA A 14 28.51 11.79 9.17
CA ALA A 14 28.62 10.88 10.29
C ALA A 14 28.53 11.67 11.58
N SER A 15 27.59 11.32 12.46
CA SER A 15 27.67 11.68 13.89
C SER A 15 27.13 10.51 14.71
N ALA A 16 28.06 9.88 15.39
CA ALA A 16 27.81 8.97 16.48
C ALA A 16 27.24 9.78 17.69
N LEU A 17 26.15 9.33 18.25
CA LEU A 17 25.80 9.68 19.62
C LEU A 17 25.17 8.49 20.34
N THR A 18 25.81 8.18 21.43
CA THR A 18 25.61 7.14 22.42
C THR A 18 24.24 7.17 23.08
N ALA A 19 23.71 5.99 23.34
CA ALA A 19 22.52 5.76 24.16
C ALA A 19 22.80 5.97 25.65
N PRO A 20 21.78 6.23 26.46
CA PRO A 20 21.75 5.59 27.78
C PRO A 20 20.53 4.66 27.94
N PHE A 21 20.83 3.51 28.49
CA PHE A 21 19.92 2.56 29.08
C PHE A 21 19.02 3.23 30.13
N PHE A 22 17.70 3.04 29.98
CA PHE A 22 16.79 3.19 31.10
C PHE A 22 16.01 1.89 31.28
N SER A 23 16.42 1.20 32.35
CA SER A 23 15.68 0.10 32.96
C SER A 23 14.56 0.71 33.81
N SER A 24 13.34 0.28 33.65
CA SER A 24 12.26 0.53 34.60
C SER A 24 11.32 -0.65 34.70
N SER A 25 11.31 -1.20 35.84
CA SER A 25 10.57 -2.31 36.42
C SER A 25 9.05 -2.11 36.39
N SER A 26 8.34 -3.21 36.12
CA SER A 26 6.91 -3.39 36.38
C SER A 26 6.59 -3.38 37.88
N PRO A 27 5.38 -3.01 38.27
CA PRO A 27 4.71 -3.70 39.35
C PRO A 27 3.41 -4.40 38.90
N ALA A 28 3.28 -5.61 39.38
CA ALA A 28 2.07 -6.41 39.37
C ALA A 28 1.00 -5.80 40.27
N THR A 29 -0.25 -5.82 39.84
CA THR A 29 -1.38 -5.55 40.71
C THR A 29 -2.52 -6.54 40.46
N LYS A 30 -2.75 -7.34 41.45
CA LYS A 30 -3.81 -8.22 41.88
C LYS A 30 -5.22 -8.02 41.27
N SER A 31 -5.81 -9.16 40.88
CA SER A 31 -7.25 -9.37 40.82
C SER A 31 -7.88 -9.36 42.22
N PRO A 32 -9.11 -8.92 42.32
CA PRO A 32 -10.05 -9.70 43.13
C PRO A 32 -11.47 -9.80 42.52
N GLY A 33 -12.11 -10.92 42.81
CA GLY A 33 -13.52 -10.92 43.19
C GLY A 33 -14.49 -11.53 42.21
N LEU A 34 -14.63 -12.84 42.35
CA LEU A 34 -15.79 -13.64 41.94
C LEU A 34 -17.03 -13.14 42.68
N VAL A 35 -18.05 -12.67 41.95
CA VAL A 35 -19.37 -12.49 42.52
C VAL A 35 -20.36 -13.40 41.81
N LYS A 36 -20.80 -14.42 42.54
CA LYS A 36 -21.94 -15.27 42.19
C LYS A 36 -23.25 -14.49 42.43
N PHE A 37 -24.12 -14.43 41.47
CA PHE A 37 -25.54 -14.14 41.71
C PHE A 37 -26.42 -15.27 41.17
N ASN A 38 -27.21 -15.80 42.12
CA ASN A 38 -28.20 -16.82 41.92
C ASN A 38 -29.43 -16.28 41.20
N SER A 39 -30.06 -17.19 40.44
CA SER A 39 -31.42 -17.09 39.90
C SER A 39 -32.46 -16.95 41.01
N PRO A 40 -33.73 -16.56 40.68
CA PRO A 40 -34.66 -17.54 40.09
C PRO A 40 -35.66 -17.03 39.03
N LEU A 41 -36.09 -17.99 38.25
CA LEU A 41 -37.26 -18.10 37.37
C LEU A 41 -38.41 -17.13 37.60
N GLU A 42 -38.85 -16.51 36.49
CA GLU A 42 -40.28 -16.30 36.31
C GLU A 42 -40.70 -16.45 34.84
N VAL A 43 -41.63 -17.36 34.63
CA VAL A 43 -42.23 -17.77 33.37
C VAL A 43 -43.34 -16.78 33.03
N ALA A 44 -43.23 -16.05 31.93
CA ALA A 44 -44.39 -15.41 31.31
C ALA A 44 -44.40 -15.71 29.81
N ARG A 45 -45.30 -16.65 29.45
CA ARG A 45 -45.64 -16.96 28.06
C ARG A 45 -46.34 -15.77 27.42
N ARG A 46 -45.83 -15.25 26.30
CA ARG A 46 -46.53 -14.39 25.36
C ARG A 46 -46.48 -14.98 23.95
N PRO A 47 -47.55 -14.82 23.15
CA PRO A 47 -47.76 -15.61 21.94
C PRO A 47 -46.85 -15.16 20.80
N VAL A 48 -46.38 -16.16 20.07
CA VAL A 48 -45.54 -16.06 18.86
C VAL A 48 -46.37 -15.51 17.72
N THR A 49 -46.16 -14.26 17.36
CA THR A 49 -46.58 -13.76 16.07
C THR A 49 -45.45 -14.00 15.07
N LYS A 50 -45.60 -14.95 14.15
CA LYS A 50 -44.75 -15.20 13.00
C LYS A 50 -44.74 -13.96 12.11
N ARG A 51 -43.74 -13.09 12.26
CA ARG A 51 -43.39 -12.12 11.22
C ARG A 51 -42.34 -12.78 10.35
N THR A 52 -42.76 -13.23 9.19
CA THR A 52 -41.89 -13.63 8.09
C THR A 52 -41.17 -12.37 7.59
N ALA A 53 -40.01 -12.08 8.17
CA ALA A 53 -39.12 -11.05 7.65
C ALA A 53 -38.37 -11.65 6.47
N THR A 54 -38.82 -11.32 5.26
CA THR A 54 -38.07 -11.55 4.04
C THR A 54 -36.82 -10.67 4.10
N THR A 55 -35.74 -11.21 4.64
CA THR A 55 -34.43 -10.56 4.64
C THR A 55 -33.86 -10.66 3.22
N LYS A 56 -34.01 -9.59 2.45
CA LYS A 56 -33.23 -9.41 1.21
C LYS A 56 -31.75 -9.57 1.57
N PRO A 57 -30.98 -10.39 0.85
CA PRO A 57 -29.54 -10.48 1.08
C PRO A 57 -28.93 -9.10 0.83
N LYS A 58 -28.40 -8.47 1.88
CA LYS A 58 -27.51 -7.32 1.74
C LYS A 58 -26.25 -7.82 1.07
N THR A 59 -26.15 -7.63 -0.23
CA THR A 59 -24.90 -7.78 -0.96
C THR A 59 -23.94 -6.77 -0.33
N HIS A 60 -23.02 -7.24 0.50
CA HIS A 60 -21.87 -6.46 0.96
C HIS A 60 -20.99 -6.19 -0.24
N VAL A 61 -21.25 -5.11 -0.95
CA VAL A 61 -20.27 -4.54 -1.87
C VAL A 61 -19.09 -4.15 -0.98
N ALA A 62 -18.04 -4.95 -1.02
CA ALA A 62 -16.79 -4.64 -0.34
C ALA A 62 -16.36 -3.26 -0.84
N GLN A 63 -16.42 -2.24 0.02
CA GLN A 63 -15.95 -0.91 -0.31
C GLN A 63 -14.44 -1.02 -0.59
N SER A 64 -14.07 -0.96 -1.85
CA SER A 64 -12.66 -0.99 -2.23
C SER A 64 -12.02 0.32 -1.79
N LEU A 65 -11.03 0.20 -0.90
CA LEU A 65 -10.29 1.34 -0.37
C LEU A 65 -9.59 2.08 -1.50
N THR A 66 -9.85 3.38 -1.61
CA THR A 66 -9.19 4.28 -2.56
C THR A 66 -8.13 5.10 -1.84
N TYR A 67 -6.93 5.12 -2.38
CA TYR A 67 -5.80 5.90 -1.87
C TYR A 67 -5.50 7.05 -2.82
N ARG A 68 -5.00 8.17 -2.27
CA ARG A 68 -4.43 9.27 -3.04
C ARG A 68 -2.92 9.24 -2.90
N VAL A 69 -2.22 9.23 -4.03
CA VAL A 69 -0.77 9.11 -4.10
C VAL A 69 -0.16 10.13 -5.04
N THR A 70 1.14 10.29 -4.98
CA THR A 70 1.93 10.98 -6.01
C THR A 70 2.43 9.92 -6.99
N ALA A 71 2.19 10.11 -8.27
CA ALA A 71 2.68 9.24 -9.33
C ALA A 71 3.92 9.83 -9.98
N THR A 72 4.92 8.98 -10.16
CA THR A 72 6.17 9.24 -10.85
C THR A 72 6.47 8.11 -11.85
N ILE A 73 7.62 8.18 -12.51
CA ILE A 73 8.09 7.17 -13.45
C ILE A 73 9.48 6.71 -13.02
N TYR A 74 9.75 5.41 -13.17
CA TYR A 74 11.09 4.87 -13.07
C TYR A 74 11.46 4.08 -14.33
N GLU A 75 12.74 4.06 -14.62
CA GLU A 75 13.32 3.28 -15.70
C GLU A 75 14.24 2.20 -15.10
N ALA A 76 14.29 1.03 -15.73
CA ALA A 76 15.15 -0.06 -15.30
C ALA A 76 16.62 0.21 -15.71
N VAL A 77 17.23 1.22 -15.11
CA VAL A 77 18.61 1.64 -15.41
C VAL A 77 19.42 1.78 -14.13
N PRO A 78 20.75 1.53 -14.19
CA PRO A 78 21.64 1.81 -13.06
C PRO A 78 21.52 3.28 -12.60
N GLY A 79 21.40 3.48 -11.27
CA GLY A 79 21.27 4.81 -10.67
C GLY A 79 19.83 5.24 -10.36
N GLN A 80 18.81 4.65 -10.97
CA GLN A 80 17.41 4.81 -10.56
C GLN A 80 16.91 3.64 -9.69
N THR A 81 17.52 2.48 -9.85
CA THR A 81 17.21 1.24 -9.12
C THR A 81 18.42 0.82 -8.26
N ASP A 82 18.32 -0.32 -7.61
CA ASP A 82 19.44 -0.96 -6.90
C ASP A 82 20.49 -1.56 -7.86
N SER A 83 21.31 -2.50 -7.34
CA SER A 83 22.38 -3.17 -8.12
C SER A 83 21.84 -4.08 -9.24
N GLU A 84 20.56 -4.45 -9.21
CA GLU A 84 19.92 -5.34 -10.17
C GLU A 84 18.73 -4.64 -10.88
N PRO A 85 18.97 -3.67 -11.76
CA PRO A 85 17.93 -2.81 -12.33
C PRO A 85 16.85 -3.56 -13.14
N PHE A 86 17.12 -4.79 -13.55
CA PHE A 86 16.18 -5.62 -14.31
C PHE A 86 15.44 -6.67 -13.46
N VAL A 87 15.57 -6.60 -12.13
CA VAL A 87 14.86 -7.48 -11.19
C VAL A 87 14.04 -6.63 -10.22
N THR A 88 12.75 -6.87 -10.16
CA THR A 88 11.83 -6.17 -9.26
C THR A 88 11.84 -6.79 -7.85
N ALA A 89 11.27 -6.10 -6.88
CA ALA A 89 11.23 -6.56 -5.49
C ALA A 89 10.47 -7.90 -5.28
N ASP A 90 9.62 -8.31 -6.22
CA ASP A 90 8.97 -9.62 -6.22
C ASP A 90 9.71 -10.67 -7.05
N ASN A 91 10.97 -10.41 -7.42
CA ASN A 91 11.82 -11.24 -8.28
C ASN A 91 11.34 -11.41 -9.73
N SER A 92 10.42 -10.60 -10.20
CA SER A 92 10.05 -10.58 -11.62
C SER A 92 11.17 -9.94 -12.46
N ARG A 93 11.43 -10.49 -13.65
CA ARG A 93 12.46 -9.95 -14.55
C ARG A 93 11.87 -8.94 -15.53
N ILE A 94 12.45 -7.75 -15.57
CA ILE A 94 12.14 -6.70 -16.54
C ILE A 94 12.90 -7.02 -17.84
N LYS A 95 12.16 -7.22 -18.93
CA LYS A 95 12.79 -7.42 -20.25
C LYS A 95 13.14 -6.08 -20.89
N PRO A 96 14.18 -6.03 -21.78
CA PRO A 96 14.65 -4.78 -22.37
C PRO A 96 13.62 -3.92 -23.08
N HIS A 97 12.49 -4.51 -23.50
CA HIS A 97 11.41 -3.79 -24.21
C HIS A 97 10.21 -3.44 -23.30
N TYR A 98 10.32 -3.69 -21.98
CA TYR A 98 9.24 -3.34 -21.08
C TYR A 98 9.22 -1.84 -20.82
N GLY A 99 8.04 -1.26 -20.90
CA GLY A 99 7.76 0.15 -20.64
C GLY A 99 6.33 0.33 -20.14
N THR A 100 5.77 1.51 -20.28
CA THR A 100 4.44 1.85 -19.74
C THR A 100 3.31 0.94 -20.21
N LYS A 101 3.42 0.37 -21.40
CA LYS A 101 2.44 -0.59 -21.95
C LYS A 101 2.39 -1.89 -21.16
N LYS A 102 3.46 -2.25 -20.44
CA LYS A 102 3.50 -3.45 -19.59
C LYS A 102 2.61 -3.32 -18.38
N ARG A 103 2.29 -2.09 -17.97
CA ARG A 103 1.42 -1.79 -16.83
C ARG A 103 1.95 -2.38 -15.50
N TRP A 104 3.25 -2.33 -15.31
CA TRP A 104 3.91 -2.63 -14.06
C TRP A 104 4.13 -1.37 -13.24
N MET A 105 4.06 -1.52 -11.91
CA MET A 105 4.23 -0.39 -11.00
C MET A 105 4.97 -0.80 -9.73
N ALA A 106 5.66 0.17 -9.14
CA ALA A 106 6.16 0.13 -7.78
C ALA A 106 5.24 0.91 -6.84
N LEU A 107 5.17 0.51 -5.58
CA LEU A 107 4.49 1.26 -4.52
C LEU A 107 5.47 1.61 -3.39
N SER A 108 5.24 2.77 -2.77
CA SER A 108 5.96 3.10 -1.53
C SER A 108 5.63 2.10 -0.42
N ARG A 109 6.61 1.86 0.46
CA ARG A 109 6.54 0.78 1.47
C ARG A 109 5.32 0.88 2.38
N ASP A 110 4.93 2.10 2.76
CA ASP A 110 3.77 2.36 3.62
C ASP A 110 2.43 1.90 3.02
N LEU A 111 2.35 1.65 1.72
CA LEU A 111 1.18 1.10 1.05
C LEU A 111 1.22 -0.43 0.97
N LEU A 112 2.37 -1.07 1.15
CA LEU A 112 2.58 -2.50 0.99
C LEU A 112 2.41 -3.27 2.31
N LYS A 113 1.78 -4.46 2.26
CA LYS A 113 1.49 -5.32 3.41
C LYS A 113 2.69 -5.63 4.32
N PRO A 114 3.90 -5.91 3.82
CA PRO A 114 5.05 -6.18 4.68
C PRO A 114 5.39 -5.02 5.62
N TRP A 115 4.92 -3.80 5.33
CA TRP A 115 5.15 -2.60 6.15
C TRP A 115 3.84 -1.98 6.67
N GLY A 116 2.77 -2.78 6.78
CA GLY A 116 1.50 -2.37 7.39
C GLY A 116 0.48 -1.75 6.44
N GLY A 117 0.75 -1.70 5.13
CA GLY A 117 -0.19 -1.26 4.12
C GLY A 117 -1.20 -2.33 3.69
N ASN A 118 -1.98 -2.05 2.66
CA ASN A 118 -3.06 -2.93 2.19
C ASN A 118 -2.77 -3.65 0.87
N PHE A 119 -1.74 -3.23 0.14
CA PHE A 119 -1.36 -3.84 -1.13
C PHE A 119 -0.29 -4.92 -0.94
N LYS A 120 -0.24 -5.88 -1.84
CA LYS A 120 0.82 -6.89 -1.93
C LYS A 120 1.34 -6.98 -3.36
N PHE A 121 2.51 -7.55 -3.55
CA PHE A 121 3.00 -7.88 -4.89
C PHE A 121 2.02 -8.81 -5.61
N GLY A 122 1.84 -8.59 -6.92
CA GLY A 122 0.86 -9.26 -7.74
C GLY A 122 -0.57 -8.70 -7.65
N ASP A 123 -0.85 -7.75 -6.75
CA ASP A 123 -2.17 -7.11 -6.74
C ASP A 123 -2.41 -6.30 -8.00
N THR A 124 -3.63 -6.39 -8.51
CA THR A 124 -4.12 -5.57 -9.60
C THR A 124 -4.70 -4.27 -9.06
N VAL A 125 -4.22 -3.14 -9.57
CA VAL A 125 -4.55 -1.79 -9.08
C VAL A 125 -5.05 -0.92 -10.22
N ARG A 126 -6.24 -0.35 -10.06
CA ARG A 126 -6.76 0.70 -10.95
C ARG A 126 -6.15 2.03 -10.57
N VAL A 127 -5.57 2.71 -11.55
CA VAL A 127 -4.95 4.03 -11.44
C VAL A 127 -5.76 5.03 -12.26
N SER A 128 -6.01 6.22 -11.70
CA SER A 128 -6.72 7.30 -12.41
C SER A 128 -6.28 8.68 -11.93
N GLY A 129 -6.22 9.62 -12.86
CA GLY A 129 -5.88 11.00 -12.61
C GLY A 129 -4.44 11.38 -12.97
N ILE A 130 -3.77 10.59 -13.81
CA ILE A 130 -2.48 10.93 -14.40
C ILE A 130 -2.70 11.56 -15.79
N SER A 131 -3.17 10.75 -16.71
CA SER A 131 -3.54 11.14 -18.08
C SER A 131 -4.30 10.01 -18.74
N ALA A 132 -5.04 10.29 -19.83
CA ALA A 132 -5.79 9.28 -20.58
C ALA A 132 -4.91 8.12 -21.10
N LYS A 133 -3.62 8.38 -21.36
CA LYS A 133 -2.65 7.38 -21.81
C LYS A 133 -2.13 6.47 -20.68
N LEU A 134 -2.01 7.02 -19.48
CA LEU A 134 -1.38 6.35 -18.32
C LEU A 134 -2.41 5.87 -17.30
N ASP A 135 -3.62 6.40 -17.30
CA ASP A 135 -4.69 5.85 -16.49
C ASP A 135 -5.00 4.42 -16.94
N GLY A 136 -5.39 3.57 -16.01
CA GLY A 136 -5.70 2.18 -16.30
C GLY A 136 -5.40 1.22 -15.16
N VAL A 137 -5.22 -0.05 -15.53
CA VAL A 137 -5.00 -1.14 -14.57
C VAL A 137 -3.54 -1.56 -14.62
N TYR A 138 -2.91 -1.64 -13.44
CA TYR A 138 -1.51 -1.96 -13.24
C TYR A 138 -1.35 -3.15 -12.30
N THR A 139 -0.20 -3.83 -12.38
CA THR A 139 0.19 -4.88 -11.43
C THR A 139 1.36 -4.39 -10.58
N VAL A 140 1.27 -4.62 -9.28
CA VAL A 140 2.33 -4.26 -8.33
C VAL A 140 3.44 -5.31 -8.37
N HIS A 141 4.63 -4.94 -8.82
CA HIS A 141 5.79 -5.82 -8.90
C HIS A 141 6.99 -5.32 -8.08
N ASP A 142 6.98 -4.02 -7.72
CA ASP A 142 8.16 -3.42 -7.14
C ASP A 142 7.85 -2.53 -5.93
N THR A 143 8.90 -2.12 -5.22
CA THR A 143 8.80 -1.22 -4.08
C THR A 143 9.74 -0.04 -4.23
N MET A 144 9.27 1.12 -3.81
CA MET A 144 10.07 2.35 -3.81
C MET A 144 11.00 2.42 -2.60
N ASN A 145 12.02 3.27 -2.69
CA ASN A 145 12.91 3.56 -1.56
C ASN A 145 12.10 4.00 -0.32
N LYS A 146 12.56 3.60 0.88
CA LYS A 146 11.90 3.87 2.18
C LYS A 146 11.60 5.34 2.48
N ARG A 147 12.30 6.28 1.82
CA ARG A 147 12.08 7.73 1.95
C ARG A 147 10.78 8.20 1.30
N HIS A 148 10.25 7.47 0.33
CA HIS A 148 9.00 7.81 -0.36
C HIS A 148 7.80 7.27 0.42
N ARG A 149 6.77 8.10 0.54
CA ARG A 149 5.51 7.75 1.21
C ARG A 149 4.34 8.23 0.38
N HIS A 150 3.26 7.44 0.36
CA HIS A 150 2.07 7.70 -0.47
C HIS A 150 2.43 8.00 -1.93
N CYS A 151 3.34 7.19 -2.49
CA CYS A 151 3.84 7.33 -3.85
C CYS A 151 3.68 6.03 -4.62
N MET A 152 3.59 6.18 -5.93
CA MET A 152 3.66 5.10 -6.91
C MET A 152 4.58 5.47 -8.05
N ASP A 153 5.27 4.48 -8.61
CA ASP A 153 6.10 4.63 -9.80
C ASP A 153 5.60 3.71 -10.91
N ILE A 154 5.50 4.23 -12.12
CA ILE A 154 5.17 3.44 -13.32
C ILE A 154 6.47 3.05 -14.00
N LEU A 155 6.62 1.76 -14.33
CA LEU A 155 7.72 1.31 -15.17
C LEU A 155 7.61 1.91 -16.56
N ALA A 156 8.65 2.62 -17.00
CA ALA A 156 8.78 3.15 -18.34
C ALA A 156 10.03 2.60 -19.02
N HIS A 157 10.05 2.62 -20.34
CA HIS A 157 11.24 2.36 -21.13
C HIS A 157 11.93 3.69 -21.44
N THR A 158 13.27 3.71 -21.43
CA THR A 158 14.08 4.91 -21.70
C THR A 158 13.70 5.63 -22.98
N SER A 159 13.30 4.88 -24.03
CA SER A 159 12.88 5.46 -25.30
C SER A 159 11.51 6.17 -25.26
N GLU A 160 10.73 5.98 -24.21
CA GLU A 160 9.45 6.66 -24.05
C GLU A 160 9.61 8.13 -23.67
N ASN A 161 10.79 8.50 -23.14
CA ASN A 161 11.18 9.87 -22.75
C ASN A 161 10.07 10.58 -21.97
N LEU A 162 9.58 9.92 -20.93
CA LEU A 162 8.50 10.41 -20.08
C LEU A 162 9.07 10.98 -18.77
N ASP A 163 8.53 12.12 -18.36
CA ASP A 163 8.77 12.69 -17.04
C ASP A 163 7.41 13.02 -16.43
N ILE A 164 7.10 12.43 -15.27
CA ILE A 164 5.82 12.56 -14.62
C ILE A 164 6.02 12.79 -13.14
N PHE A 165 5.34 13.84 -12.65
CA PHE A 165 5.17 14.13 -11.25
C PHE A 165 3.74 14.62 -11.02
N THR A 166 2.80 13.71 -10.76
CA THR A 166 1.39 14.04 -10.60
C THR A 166 0.91 13.71 -9.19
N LYS A 167 0.46 14.72 -8.46
CA LYS A 167 -0.12 14.57 -7.10
C LYS A 167 -1.62 14.27 -7.16
N GLY A 168 -2.11 13.57 -6.14
CA GLY A 168 -3.55 13.33 -5.96
C GLY A 168 -4.12 12.23 -6.86
N VAL A 169 -3.26 11.46 -7.51
CA VAL A 169 -3.64 10.28 -8.31
C VAL A 169 -4.38 9.29 -7.42
N LYS A 170 -5.47 8.75 -7.92
CA LYS A 170 -6.27 7.75 -7.20
C LYS A 170 -5.83 6.36 -7.59
N ILE A 171 -5.57 5.54 -6.59
CA ILE A 171 -5.30 4.10 -6.75
C ILE A 171 -6.30 3.29 -5.95
N GLN A 172 -6.75 2.18 -6.53
CA GLN A 172 -7.77 1.32 -5.97
C GLN A 172 -7.46 -0.14 -6.30
N LYS A 173 -7.46 -1.01 -5.28
CA LYS A 173 -7.28 -2.44 -5.51
C LYS A 173 -8.49 -2.99 -6.26
N VAL A 174 -8.24 -3.73 -7.33
CA VAL A 174 -9.28 -4.46 -8.08
C VAL A 174 -9.44 -5.83 -7.44
N ALA A 175 -10.64 -6.17 -7.00
CA ALA A 175 -10.96 -7.54 -6.60
C ALA A 175 -10.97 -8.41 -7.86
N ILE A 176 -10.21 -9.50 -7.85
CA ILE A 176 -10.31 -10.56 -8.86
C ILE A 176 -11.42 -11.49 -8.33
N GLU A 177 -12.54 -11.50 -9.03
CA GLU A 177 -13.61 -12.49 -8.81
C GLU A 177 -13.19 -13.85 -9.33
#